data_c2937f8f382970a51559461ba66f2928
#
_entry.id   c2937f8f382970a51559461ba66f2928
#
_cell.length_a   1.000
_cell.length_b   1.000
_cell.length_c   1.000
_cell.angle_alpha   90.00
_cell.angle_beta   90.00
_cell.angle_gamma   90.00
#
_symmetry.space_group_name_H-M   'P 1'
#
loop_
_entity.id
_entity.type
_entity.pdbx_description
1 polymer ?
#
loop_
_entity_poly.entity_id
_entity_poly.type
_entity_poly.pdbx_seq_one_letter_code
_entity_poly.pdbx_strand_id
1 'polypeptide(L)'
;VLTKLEVGQRCSEITRSQEIDSGGTALRADLFLAVDVPLPWPKPVFNHQLLMGVEELLSNHSFPLRLVASVPENNNALTLTAYTLNDDSLNRQQWVFNPPDLSSLLERVLEGQTIEGFEEVPQEEQKRELWICTQGSHDVCCGSEGTSLALEASTKFSEVEIRRVSHLGGHRFAPTAITFPERRMWSHLNMEDLQTIFGVSSIDDKLTRKCRGWCGSKTGAEQVAEREGLKIYGRDWDRYVRKSEIISEENSEIRVQVDGIHPESRSQVGFEAVLQEVEKTPVLSCDKAGSIPNKWQTQYEIKKVNVHS
;
A
#
# COMPACT_ATOMS: atom_id res chain seq x y z
N VAL A 1 5.25 21.23 15.15
CA VAL A 1 4.46 19.99 14.91
C VAL A 1 3.67 19.66 16.16
N LEU A 2 2.36 19.36 16.02
CA LEU A 2 1.50 18.94 17.12
C LEU A 2 2.01 17.60 17.69
N THR A 3 2.34 17.55 18.95
CA THR A 3 2.90 16.36 19.60
C THR A 3 1.86 15.38 20.13
N LYS A 4 0.59 15.78 20.18
CA LYS A 4 -0.54 14.93 20.57
C LYS A 4 -1.82 15.37 19.85
N LEU A 5 -2.75 14.43 19.69
CA LEU A 5 -4.10 14.68 19.14
C LEU A 5 -5.05 15.02 20.30
N GLU A 6 -5.84 16.05 20.17
CA GLU A 6 -6.89 16.38 21.14
C GLU A 6 -8.16 15.56 20.88
N VAL A 7 -9.00 15.40 21.91
CA VAL A 7 -10.27 14.68 21.79
C VAL A 7 -11.17 15.42 20.79
N GLY A 8 -11.69 14.69 19.80
CA GLY A 8 -12.52 15.23 18.73
C GLY A 8 -11.76 15.67 17.47
N GLN A 9 -10.44 15.81 17.50
CA GLN A 9 -9.64 16.04 16.31
C GLN A 9 -9.43 14.75 15.50
N ARG A 10 -9.29 14.89 14.19
CA ARG A 10 -8.97 13.78 13.28
C ARG A 10 -7.49 13.76 12.95
N CYS A 11 -6.85 12.61 13.09
CA CYS A 11 -5.42 12.47 12.81
C CYS A 11 -5.07 12.78 11.35
N SER A 12 -5.95 12.45 10.39
CA SER A 12 -5.75 12.76 8.97
C SER A 12 -5.80 14.26 8.65
N GLU A 13 -6.68 15.00 9.33
CA GLU A 13 -6.78 16.45 9.18
C GLU A 13 -5.54 17.17 9.71
N ILE A 14 -5.04 16.74 10.88
CA ILE A 14 -3.83 17.30 11.47
C ILE A 14 -2.60 17.04 10.59
N THR A 15 -2.39 15.80 10.13
CA THR A 15 -1.24 15.50 9.26
C THR A 15 -1.30 16.26 7.94
N ARG A 16 -2.51 16.46 7.40
CA ARG A 16 -2.73 17.24 6.18
C ARG A 16 -2.45 18.72 6.40
N SER A 17 -2.95 19.31 7.50
CA SER A 17 -2.76 20.73 7.82
C SER A 17 -1.30 21.09 8.17
N GLN A 18 -0.54 20.13 8.64
CA GLN A 18 0.90 20.27 8.93
C GLN A 18 1.79 19.84 7.77
N GLU A 19 1.22 19.50 6.62
CA GLU A 19 1.93 19.04 5.42
C GLU A 19 2.95 17.94 5.67
N ILE A 20 2.65 17.03 6.65
CA ILE A 20 3.55 15.93 6.98
C ILE A 20 3.68 14.99 5.77
N ASP A 21 4.90 14.80 5.31
CA ASP A 21 5.18 13.91 4.20
C ASP A 21 4.91 12.45 4.61
N SER A 22 4.09 11.77 3.82
CA SER A 22 3.79 10.36 4.04
C SER A 22 4.87 9.42 3.47
N GLY A 23 5.84 9.94 2.74
CA GLY A 23 6.94 9.18 2.16
C GLY A 23 7.69 8.34 3.19
N GLY A 24 8.12 7.15 2.80
CA GLY A 24 8.82 6.22 3.70
C GLY A 24 7.90 5.44 4.64
N THR A 25 6.58 5.45 4.41
CA THR A 25 5.60 4.75 5.27
C THR A 25 4.82 3.66 4.57
N ALA A 26 5.20 3.29 3.36
CA ALA A 26 4.58 2.15 2.69
C ALA A 26 4.92 0.84 3.42
N LEU A 27 3.98 -0.09 3.39
CA LEU A 27 4.23 -1.45 3.88
C LEU A 27 5.15 -2.16 2.89
N ARG A 28 6.18 -2.83 3.39
CA ARG A 28 6.91 -3.79 2.58
C ARG A 28 6.15 -5.10 2.56
N ALA A 29 5.88 -5.63 1.38
CA ALA A 29 5.36 -6.99 1.24
C ALA A 29 5.71 -7.55 -0.15
N ASP A 30 6.09 -8.83 -0.16
CA ASP A 30 6.36 -9.61 -1.35
C ASP A 30 5.10 -10.41 -1.77
N LEU A 31 4.21 -10.65 -0.80
CA LEU A 31 2.90 -11.26 -1.01
C LEU A 31 1.79 -10.39 -0.41
N PHE A 32 0.81 -10.03 -1.22
CA PHE A 32 -0.44 -9.41 -0.77
C PHE A 32 -1.60 -10.37 -0.93
N LEU A 33 -2.41 -10.51 0.12
CA LEU A 33 -3.59 -11.35 0.16
C LEU A 33 -4.82 -10.49 0.50
N ALA A 34 -5.84 -10.53 -0.34
CA ALA A 34 -7.16 -10.01 -0.04
C ALA A 34 -8.14 -11.17 0.11
N VAL A 35 -8.71 -11.32 1.30
CA VAL A 35 -9.71 -12.32 1.62
C VAL A 35 -11.06 -11.64 1.72
N ASP A 36 -12.06 -12.13 1.00
CA ASP A 36 -13.43 -11.66 1.15
C ASP A 36 -13.97 -12.01 2.53
N VAL A 37 -14.30 -10.97 3.29
CA VAL A 37 -14.82 -11.08 4.66
C VAL A 37 -16.01 -10.13 4.79
N PRO A 38 -17.21 -10.63 5.09
CA PRO A 38 -18.38 -9.79 5.29
C PRO A 38 -18.19 -8.75 6.40
N LEU A 39 -18.83 -7.61 6.27
CA LEU A 39 -18.90 -6.61 7.34
C LEU A 39 -19.87 -7.08 8.46
N PRO A 40 -19.69 -6.58 9.71
CA PRO A 40 -18.69 -5.59 10.16
C PRO A 40 -17.35 -6.22 10.54
N TRP A 41 -16.26 -5.50 10.29
CA TRP A 41 -14.92 -5.96 10.72
C TRP A 41 -14.58 -5.50 12.13
N PRO A 42 -14.13 -6.41 13.04
CA PRO A 42 -13.62 -6.05 14.35
C PRO A 42 -12.23 -5.41 14.29
N LYS A 43 -11.73 -4.95 15.43
CA LYS A 43 -10.33 -4.52 15.62
C LYS A 43 -9.68 -5.39 16.71
N PRO A 44 -8.62 -6.16 16.36
CA PRO A 44 -8.09 -6.41 15.01
C PRO A 44 -9.06 -7.17 14.10
N VAL A 45 -8.87 -7.09 12.80
CA VAL A 45 -9.72 -7.77 11.81
C VAL A 45 -9.67 -9.30 11.94
N PHE A 46 -8.57 -9.84 12.45
CA PHE A 46 -8.37 -11.28 12.72
C PHE A 46 -9.30 -11.84 13.79
N ASN A 47 -9.96 -10.98 14.59
CA ASN A 47 -11.03 -11.41 15.52
C ASN A 47 -12.36 -11.71 14.78
N HIS A 48 -12.44 -11.51 13.47
CA HIS A 48 -13.61 -11.93 12.69
C HIS A 48 -13.64 -13.44 12.60
N GLN A 49 -14.84 -14.05 12.79
CA GLN A 49 -15.02 -15.51 12.84
C GLN A 49 -14.38 -16.25 11.65
N LEU A 50 -14.48 -15.68 10.44
CA LEU A 50 -13.89 -16.25 9.21
C LEU A 50 -12.35 -16.28 9.24
N LEU A 51 -11.71 -15.39 9.98
CA LEU A 51 -10.25 -15.26 10.05
C LEU A 51 -9.63 -15.85 11.31
N MET A 52 -10.40 -16.58 12.11
CA MET A 52 -9.86 -17.22 13.32
C MET A 52 -8.76 -18.23 12.95
N GLY A 53 -7.62 -18.13 13.65
CA GLY A 53 -6.42 -18.96 13.37
C GLY A 53 -5.54 -18.46 12.21
N VAL A 54 -6.04 -17.57 11.33
CA VAL A 54 -5.27 -17.08 10.18
C VAL A 54 -4.06 -16.26 10.64
N GLU A 55 -4.15 -15.46 11.69
CA GLU A 55 -3.03 -14.68 12.20
C GLU A 55 -1.85 -15.57 12.64
N GLU A 56 -2.14 -16.68 13.30
CA GLU A 56 -1.13 -17.68 13.69
C GLU A 56 -0.50 -18.34 12.47
N LEU A 57 -1.32 -18.74 11.48
CA LEU A 57 -0.85 -19.29 10.21
C LEU A 57 0.14 -18.35 9.52
N LEU A 58 -0.21 -17.06 9.39
CA LEU A 58 0.65 -16.06 8.76
C LEU A 58 1.95 -15.84 9.54
N SER A 59 1.93 -15.90 10.86
CA SER A 59 3.11 -15.67 11.71
C SER A 59 4.20 -16.74 11.58
N ASN A 60 3.87 -17.90 11.05
CA ASN A 60 4.81 -19.00 10.81
C ASN A 60 5.70 -18.76 9.57
N HIS A 61 5.43 -17.73 8.77
CA HIS A 61 6.19 -17.40 7.57
C HIS A 61 7.12 -16.22 7.81
N SER A 62 8.38 -16.32 7.34
CA SER A 62 9.43 -15.33 7.58
C SER A 62 9.53 -14.25 6.50
N PHE A 63 8.87 -14.42 5.34
CA PHE A 63 8.91 -13.43 4.27
C PHE A 63 7.86 -12.33 4.48
N PRO A 64 8.10 -11.11 3.99
CA PRO A 64 7.17 -10.01 4.14
C PRO A 64 5.85 -10.28 3.40
N LEU A 65 4.77 -10.39 4.16
CA LEU A 65 3.44 -10.59 3.61
C LEU A 65 2.41 -9.67 4.25
N ARG A 66 1.33 -9.40 3.52
CA ARG A 66 0.20 -8.62 4.03
C ARG A 66 -1.13 -9.25 3.63
N LEU A 67 -1.91 -9.65 4.62
CA LEU A 67 -3.31 -10.03 4.44
C LEU A 67 -4.22 -8.87 4.85
N VAL A 68 -5.22 -8.61 4.04
CA VAL A 68 -6.34 -7.71 4.34
C VAL A 68 -7.67 -8.43 4.11
N ALA A 69 -8.67 -8.07 4.92
CA ALA A 69 -10.05 -8.40 4.59
C ALA A 69 -10.54 -7.45 3.48
N SER A 70 -11.30 -7.98 2.54
CA SER A 70 -11.97 -7.25 1.48
C SER A 70 -13.50 -7.39 1.65
N VAL A 71 -14.25 -6.35 1.30
CA VAL A 71 -15.71 -6.47 1.23
C VAL A 71 -16.07 -7.35 0.04
N PRO A 72 -16.83 -8.44 0.21
CA PRO A 72 -17.26 -9.28 -0.90
C PRO A 72 -18.04 -8.50 -1.96
N GLU A 73 -17.72 -8.70 -3.22
CA GLU A 73 -18.53 -8.16 -4.33
C GLU A 73 -19.86 -8.91 -4.45
N ASN A 74 -19.81 -10.23 -4.19
CA ASN A 74 -20.95 -11.11 -4.26
C ASN A 74 -21.05 -11.92 -2.97
N ASN A 75 -22.21 -11.87 -2.31
CA ASN A 75 -22.43 -12.61 -1.06
C ASN A 75 -22.51 -14.15 -1.25
N ASN A 76 -22.59 -14.64 -2.49
CA ASN A 76 -22.74 -16.06 -2.79
C ASN A 76 -21.39 -16.79 -3.03
N ALA A 77 -20.32 -16.05 -3.26
CA ALA A 77 -19.00 -16.62 -3.51
C ALA A 77 -17.93 -15.73 -2.87
N LEU A 78 -17.19 -16.27 -1.89
CA LEU A 78 -16.07 -15.58 -1.26
C LEU A 78 -14.80 -15.87 -2.05
N THR A 79 -13.93 -14.87 -2.22
CA THR A 79 -12.68 -15.02 -2.95
C THR A 79 -11.46 -14.70 -2.10
N LEU A 80 -10.37 -15.40 -2.41
CA LEU A 80 -9.01 -15.06 -1.99
C LEU A 80 -8.26 -14.58 -3.22
N THR A 81 -7.79 -13.35 -3.19
CA THR A 81 -6.90 -12.80 -4.23
C THR A 81 -5.48 -12.74 -3.68
N ALA A 82 -4.51 -13.26 -4.42
CA ALA A 82 -3.10 -13.20 -4.10
C ALA A 82 -2.34 -12.43 -5.18
N TYR A 83 -1.50 -11.48 -4.74
CA TYR A 83 -0.48 -10.85 -5.56
C TYR A 83 0.88 -11.30 -5.06
N THR A 84 1.54 -12.15 -5.84
CA THR A 84 2.86 -12.72 -5.53
C THR A 84 3.91 -12.11 -6.43
N LEU A 85 5.02 -11.67 -5.84
CA LEU A 85 6.18 -11.25 -6.59
C LEU A 85 7.03 -12.48 -6.92
N ASN A 86 7.09 -12.84 -8.19
CA ASN A 86 7.94 -13.91 -8.71
C ASN A 86 9.03 -13.28 -9.58
N ASP A 87 10.29 -13.38 -9.16
CA ASP A 87 11.43 -12.75 -9.81
C ASP A 87 11.13 -11.26 -10.12
N ASP A 88 10.87 -10.93 -11.38
CA ASP A 88 10.65 -9.57 -11.84
C ASP A 88 9.19 -9.26 -12.18
N SER A 89 8.27 -10.21 -11.98
CA SER A 89 6.86 -10.07 -12.35
C SER A 89 5.93 -10.20 -11.15
N LEU A 90 4.87 -9.40 -11.16
CA LEU A 90 3.77 -9.55 -10.21
C LEU A 90 2.73 -10.49 -10.82
N ASN A 91 2.52 -11.63 -10.17
CA ASN A 91 1.48 -12.57 -10.54
C ASN A 91 0.24 -12.34 -9.68
N ARG A 92 -0.93 -12.24 -10.32
CA ARG A 92 -2.23 -12.18 -9.64
C ARG A 92 -2.94 -13.50 -9.84
N GLN A 93 -3.42 -14.08 -8.77
CA GLN A 93 -4.30 -15.26 -8.79
C GLN A 93 -5.48 -15.02 -7.86
N GLN A 94 -6.61 -15.61 -8.17
CA GLN A 94 -7.82 -15.50 -7.36
C GLN A 94 -8.56 -16.83 -7.36
N TRP A 95 -9.03 -17.24 -6.19
CA TRP A 95 -9.76 -18.49 -6.01
C TRP A 95 -11.06 -18.26 -5.26
N VAL A 96 -12.10 -19.00 -5.65
CA VAL A 96 -13.33 -19.10 -4.87
C VAL A 96 -13.12 -20.08 -3.72
N PHE A 97 -13.58 -19.75 -2.53
CA PHE A 97 -13.52 -20.64 -1.37
C PHE A 97 -14.81 -20.64 -0.56
N ASN A 98 -15.04 -21.72 0.19
CA ASN A 98 -16.04 -21.78 1.25
C ASN A 98 -15.38 -21.49 2.61
N PRO A 99 -16.09 -20.90 3.57
CA PRO A 99 -15.50 -20.54 4.87
C PRO A 99 -14.63 -21.60 5.55
N PRO A 100 -15.00 -22.89 5.62
CA PRO A 100 -14.16 -23.91 6.25
C PRO A 100 -12.84 -24.18 5.52
N ASP A 101 -12.75 -23.85 4.23
CA ASP A 101 -11.61 -24.21 3.39
C ASP A 101 -10.53 -23.14 3.35
N LEU A 102 -10.79 -21.94 3.94
CA LEU A 102 -9.89 -20.78 3.86
C LEU A 102 -8.48 -21.10 4.39
N SER A 103 -8.36 -21.75 5.53
CA SER A 103 -7.06 -22.06 6.12
C SER A 103 -6.24 -22.97 5.21
N SER A 104 -6.86 -24.02 4.66
CA SER A 104 -6.20 -24.93 3.71
C SER A 104 -5.78 -24.25 2.41
N LEU A 105 -6.60 -23.34 1.87
CA LEU A 105 -6.25 -22.54 0.71
C LEU A 105 -5.07 -21.62 1.00
N LEU A 106 -5.10 -20.92 2.14
CA LEU A 106 -4.01 -20.03 2.55
C LEU A 106 -2.69 -20.77 2.74
N GLU A 107 -2.69 -21.94 3.41
CA GLU A 107 -1.50 -22.78 3.58
C GLU A 107 -0.86 -23.08 2.23
N ARG A 108 -1.63 -23.54 1.25
CA ARG A 108 -1.13 -23.86 -0.08
C ARG A 108 -0.55 -22.63 -0.80
N VAL A 109 -1.24 -21.49 -0.72
CA VAL A 109 -0.74 -20.23 -1.31
C VAL A 109 0.57 -19.79 -0.66
N LEU A 110 0.67 -19.89 0.67
CA LEU A 110 1.85 -19.49 1.42
C LEU A 110 3.06 -20.40 1.17
N GLU A 111 2.81 -21.68 0.93
CA GLU A 111 3.85 -22.67 0.62
C GLU A 111 4.20 -22.73 -0.87
N GLY A 112 3.54 -21.94 -1.72
CA GLY A 112 3.75 -21.94 -3.16
C GLY A 112 3.35 -23.26 -3.83
N GLN A 113 2.43 -24.01 -3.23
CA GLN A 113 1.96 -25.30 -3.76
C GLN A 113 0.96 -25.12 -4.89
N THR A 114 0.77 -26.18 -5.67
CA THR A 114 -0.32 -26.23 -6.65
C THR A 114 -1.66 -26.19 -5.93
N ILE A 115 -2.52 -25.25 -6.34
CA ILE A 115 -3.86 -25.09 -5.78
C ILE A 115 -4.84 -26.00 -6.49
N GLU A 116 -5.02 -27.21 -5.97
CA GLU A 116 -5.98 -28.18 -6.47
C GLU A 116 -7.24 -28.19 -5.61
N GLY A 117 -8.40 -28.41 -6.23
CA GLY A 117 -9.71 -28.52 -5.54
C GLY A 117 -10.36 -27.16 -5.24
N PHE A 118 -9.78 -26.06 -5.67
CA PHE A 118 -10.39 -24.72 -5.63
C PHE A 118 -10.63 -24.22 -7.04
N GLU A 119 -11.75 -23.52 -7.22
CA GLU A 119 -12.07 -22.88 -8.49
C GLU A 119 -11.22 -21.62 -8.64
N GLU A 120 -10.29 -21.62 -9.62
CA GLU A 120 -9.54 -20.42 -9.98
C GLU A 120 -10.42 -19.52 -10.83
N VAL A 121 -10.51 -18.24 -10.45
CA VAL A 121 -11.24 -17.25 -11.24
C VAL A 121 -10.38 -16.88 -12.45
N PRO A 122 -10.86 -17.11 -13.70
CA PRO A 122 -10.11 -16.77 -14.89
C PRO A 122 -9.72 -15.30 -14.90
N GLN A 123 -8.49 -15.01 -15.20
CA GLN A 123 -8.05 -13.64 -15.42
C GLN A 123 -8.53 -13.18 -16.80
N GLU A 124 -9.67 -12.51 -16.83
CA GLU A 124 -9.93 -11.58 -17.92
C GLU A 124 -8.91 -10.44 -17.79
N GLU A 125 -8.34 -9.97 -18.90
CA GLU A 125 -7.29 -8.96 -18.98
C GLU A 125 -7.00 -8.21 -17.68
N GLN A 126 -5.74 -8.20 -17.20
CA GLN A 126 -5.34 -7.69 -15.87
C GLN A 126 -5.88 -6.27 -15.64
N LYS A 127 -7.08 -6.16 -15.08
CA LYS A 127 -7.60 -4.87 -14.62
C LYS A 127 -6.67 -4.33 -13.54
N ARG A 128 -6.42 -3.03 -13.59
CA ARG A 128 -5.79 -2.37 -12.45
C ARG A 128 -6.72 -2.45 -11.25
N GLU A 129 -6.15 -2.63 -10.07
CA GLU A 129 -6.92 -2.62 -8.82
C GLU A 129 -6.52 -1.45 -7.93
N LEU A 130 -7.48 -0.93 -7.20
CA LEU A 130 -7.28 0.05 -6.13
C LEU A 130 -7.89 -0.47 -4.83
N TRP A 131 -7.05 -0.81 -3.87
CA TRP A 131 -7.49 -1.22 -2.54
C TRP A 131 -7.51 -0.01 -1.61
N ILE A 132 -8.68 0.40 -1.15
CA ILE A 132 -8.86 1.56 -0.27
C ILE A 132 -9.18 1.07 1.13
N CYS A 133 -8.44 1.56 2.14
CA CYS A 133 -8.73 1.26 3.55
C CYS A 133 -10.04 1.91 3.98
N THR A 134 -10.99 1.08 4.42
CA THR A 134 -12.33 1.52 4.88
C THR A 134 -12.68 1.03 6.27
N GLN A 135 -11.72 0.49 7.04
CA GLN A 135 -11.98 -0.08 8.36
C GLN A 135 -12.18 0.98 9.44
N GLY A 136 -13.43 1.38 9.66
CA GLY A 136 -13.82 2.37 10.67
C GLY A 136 -13.61 1.92 12.11
N SER A 137 -13.73 0.61 12.39
CA SER A 137 -13.42 0.02 13.70
C SER A 137 -11.95 0.16 14.08
N HIS A 138 -11.04 0.28 13.09
CA HIS A 138 -9.62 0.52 13.33
C HIS A 138 -9.32 2.00 13.54
N ASP A 139 -9.82 2.87 12.66
CA ASP A 139 -9.70 4.32 12.78
C ASP A 139 -10.82 5.02 12.01
N VAL A 140 -11.42 6.04 12.66
CA VAL A 140 -12.56 6.78 12.11
C VAL A 140 -12.25 7.51 10.79
N CYS A 141 -11.00 7.94 10.59
CA CYS A 141 -10.60 8.60 9.34
C CYS A 141 -10.72 7.66 8.14
N CYS A 142 -10.18 6.43 8.25
CA CYS A 142 -10.33 5.42 7.21
C CYS A 142 -11.79 5.03 6.98
N GLY A 143 -12.56 4.86 8.07
CA GLY A 143 -13.98 4.50 7.98
C GLY A 143 -14.83 5.55 7.30
N SER A 144 -14.55 6.83 7.52
CA SER A 144 -15.31 7.97 6.94
C SER A 144 -14.78 8.34 5.55
N GLU A 145 -13.55 8.86 5.48
CA GLU A 145 -12.95 9.40 4.24
C GLU A 145 -12.67 8.29 3.21
N GLY A 146 -12.16 7.13 3.67
CA GLY A 146 -11.85 6.01 2.78
C GLY A 146 -13.11 5.38 2.17
N THR A 147 -14.18 5.22 2.97
CA THR A 147 -15.46 4.70 2.45
C THR A 147 -16.08 5.64 1.43
N SER A 148 -16.10 6.95 1.70
CA SER A 148 -16.60 7.95 0.75
C SER A 148 -15.85 7.89 -0.58
N LEU A 149 -14.51 7.90 -0.52
CA LEU A 149 -13.67 7.81 -1.72
C LEU A 149 -13.91 6.52 -2.50
N ALA A 150 -13.99 5.38 -1.82
CA ALA A 150 -14.18 4.09 -2.47
C ALA A 150 -15.52 3.99 -3.21
N LEU A 151 -16.60 4.46 -2.59
CA LEU A 151 -17.94 4.46 -3.19
C LEU A 151 -18.01 5.41 -4.40
N GLU A 152 -17.41 6.58 -4.32
CA GLU A 152 -17.36 7.50 -5.46
C GLU A 152 -16.48 6.96 -6.60
N ALA A 153 -15.30 6.39 -6.27
CA ALA A 153 -14.40 5.81 -7.25
C ALA A 153 -15.04 4.65 -8.00
N SER A 154 -15.77 3.75 -7.32
CA SER A 154 -16.42 2.61 -7.97
C SER A 154 -17.48 3.00 -9.00
N THR A 155 -18.06 4.20 -8.89
CA THR A 155 -19.01 4.71 -9.89
C THR A 155 -18.35 5.41 -11.07
N LYS A 156 -17.11 5.89 -10.91
CA LYS A 156 -16.42 6.70 -11.93
C LYS A 156 -15.36 5.96 -12.73
N PHE A 157 -14.78 4.88 -12.17
CA PHE A 157 -13.68 4.14 -12.80
C PHE A 157 -14.12 2.69 -13.08
N SER A 158 -14.84 2.48 -14.18
CA SER A 158 -15.30 1.13 -14.60
C SER A 158 -14.16 0.19 -14.99
N GLU A 159 -13.03 0.75 -15.45
CA GLU A 159 -11.83 -0.01 -15.89
C GLU A 159 -10.93 -0.42 -14.71
N VAL A 160 -11.21 0.06 -13.50
CA VAL A 160 -10.40 -0.20 -12.31
C VAL A 160 -11.25 -0.97 -11.30
N GLU A 161 -10.73 -2.06 -10.79
CA GLU A 161 -11.38 -2.79 -9.70
C GLU A 161 -11.15 -2.06 -8.38
N ILE A 162 -12.20 -1.49 -7.81
CA ILE A 162 -12.13 -0.74 -6.54
C ILE A 162 -12.53 -1.67 -5.39
N ARG A 163 -11.55 -2.02 -4.54
CA ARG A 163 -11.80 -2.86 -3.36
C ARG A 163 -11.78 -2.05 -2.07
N ARG A 164 -12.83 -2.21 -1.27
CA ARG A 164 -12.86 -1.72 0.11
C ARG A 164 -12.18 -2.77 0.99
N VAL A 165 -11.05 -2.38 1.61
CA VAL A 165 -10.26 -3.32 2.39
C VAL A 165 -10.08 -2.88 3.85
N SER A 166 -9.67 -3.82 4.69
CA SER A 166 -9.31 -3.56 6.07
C SER A 166 -8.02 -2.73 6.16
N HIS A 167 -7.47 -2.56 7.36
CA HIS A 167 -6.39 -1.62 7.63
C HIS A 167 -5.11 -1.88 6.80
N LEU A 168 -4.76 -0.90 5.95
CA LEU A 168 -3.52 -0.86 5.13
C LEU A 168 -2.33 -0.18 5.81
N GLY A 169 -2.45 0.22 7.08
CA GLY A 169 -1.45 1.06 7.75
C GLY A 169 -1.57 2.54 7.39
N GLY A 170 -1.03 3.42 8.26
CA GLY A 170 -0.96 4.86 7.99
C GLY A 170 -2.30 5.59 8.02
N HIS A 171 -3.25 5.17 8.87
CA HIS A 171 -4.59 5.79 9.00
C HIS A 171 -4.56 7.31 9.19
N ARG A 172 -3.49 7.87 9.81
CA ARG A 172 -3.31 9.32 9.94
C ARG A 172 -3.13 10.04 8.61
N PHE A 173 -2.93 9.31 7.54
CA PHE A 173 -2.84 9.79 6.16
C PHE A 173 -4.08 9.40 5.33
N ALA A 174 -5.22 9.14 5.98
CA ALA A 174 -6.44 8.77 5.28
C ALA A 174 -6.91 9.88 4.31
N PRO A 175 -7.58 9.48 3.20
CA PRO A 175 -7.74 8.14 2.66
C PRO A 175 -6.41 7.49 2.24
N THR A 176 -6.19 6.23 2.66
CA THR A 176 -5.00 5.47 2.24
C THR A 176 -5.40 4.35 1.28
N ALA A 177 -4.58 4.13 0.28
CA ALA A 177 -4.82 3.08 -0.70
C ALA A 177 -3.51 2.45 -1.20
N ILE A 178 -3.65 1.33 -1.92
CA ILE A 178 -2.59 0.70 -2.71
C ILE A 178 -3.11 0.41 -4.11
N THR A 179 -2.29 0.70 -5.13
CA THR A 179 -2.57 0.35 -6.53
C THR A 179 -1.86 -0.92 -6.94
N PHE A 180 -2.52 -1.75 -7.74
CA PHE A 180 -1.96 -2.92 -8.41
C PHE A 180 -2.13 -2.82 -9.93
N PRO A 181 -1.16 -3.30 -10.70
CA PRO A 181 0.01 -4.11 -10.32
C PRO A 181 1.20 -3.32 -9.75
N GLU A 182 1.15 -1.98 -9.68
CA GLU A 182 2.28 -1.10 -9.33
C GLU A 182 2.83 -1.35 -7.92
N ARG A 183 2.02 -1.88 -7.00
CA ARG A 183 2.30 -2.05 -5.56
C ARG A 183 2.74 -0.72 -4.91
N ARG A 184 2.05 0.37 -5.27
CA ARG A 184 2.36 1.71 -4.78
C ARG A 184 1.31 2.15 -3.76
N MET A 185 1.76 2.56 -2.59
CA MET A 185 0.88 3.04 -1.54
C MET A 185 0.72 4.56 -1.59
N TRP A 186 -0.49 4.99 -1.33
CA TRP A 186 -0.92 6.39 -1.43
C TRP A 186 -1.56 6.89 -0.14
N SER A 187 -1.56 8.22 0.02
CA SER A 187 -2.10 8.95 1.17
C SER A 187 -2.93 10.13 0.74
N HIS A 188 -3.86 10.54 1.61
CA HIS A 188 -4.66 11.75 1.43
C HIS A 188 -5.32 11.86 0.04
N LEU A 189 -5.69 10.70 -0.52
CA LEU A 189 -6.25 10.64 -1.87
C LEU A 189 -7.62 11.31 -1.93
N ASN A 190 -7.87 11.96 -3.07
CA ASN A 190 -9.17 12.44 -3.49
C ASN A 190 -9.45 12.02 -4.94
N MET A 191 -10.61 12.36 -5.48
CA MET A 191 -11.01 11.95 -6.83
C MET A 191 -10.13 12.53 -7.94
N GLU A 192 -9.60 13.74 -7.77
CA GLU A 192 -8.66 14.36 -8.72
C GLU A 192 -7.34 13.59 -8.78
N ASP A 193 -6.83 13.16 -7.63
CA ASP A 193 -5.66 12.29 -7.55
C ASP A 193 -5.89 10.97 -8.31
N LEU A 194 -7.06 10.33 -8.12
CA LEU A 194 -7.41 9.10 -8.81
C LEU A 194 -7.53 9.30 -10.34
N GLN A 195 -8.08 10.42 -10.78
CA GLN A 195 -8.10 10.78 -12.21
C GLN A 195 -6.67 10.93 -12.77
N THR A 196 -5.76 11.47 -11.97
CA THR A 196 -4.35 11.54 -12.35
C THR A 196 -3.69 10.16 -12.33
N ILE A 197 -3.90 9.33 -11.30
CA ILE A 197 -3.30 8.00 -11.17
C ILE A 197 -3.77 7.06 -12.30
N PHE A 198 -5.05 7.07 -12.64
CA PHE A 198 -5.62 6.16 -13.64
C PHE A 198 -5.77 6.76 -15.04
N GLY A 199 -5.72 8.08 -15.16
CA GLY A 199 -5.85 8.80 -16.44
C GLY A 199 -4.54 8.92 -17.23
N VAL A 200 -4.49 9.90 -18.13
CA VAL A 200 -3.34 10.17 -19.00
C VAL A 200 -2.50 11.37 -18.55
N SER A 201 -2.91 12.08 -17.51
CA SER A 201 -2.20 13.26 -17.01
C SER A 201 -0.83 12.91 -16.42
N SER A 202 0.13 13.81 -16.50
CA SER A 202 1.44 13.63 -15.85
C SER A 202 1.31 13.64 -14.33
N ILE A 203 2.17 12.88 -13.67
CA ILE A 203 2.29 12.89 -12.21
C ILE A 203 3.10 14.12 -11.82
N ASP A 204 2.50 14.99 -11.03
CA ASP A 204 3.13 16.22 -10.52
C ASP A 204 3.77 16.00 -9.14
N ASP A 205 4.48 17.01 -8.65
CA ASP A 205 5.10 16.99 -7.33
C ASP A 205 4.09 16.82 -6.20
N LYS A 206 2.87 17.40 -6.34
CA LYS A 206 1.82 17.31 -5.33
C LYS A 206 1.35 15.86 -5.16
N LEU A 207 1.11 15.16 -6.27
CA LEU A 207 0.72 13.75 -6.23
C LEU A 207 1.90 12.87 -5.79
N THR A 208 3.13 13.16 -6.22
CA THR A 208 4.32 12.42 -5.77
C THR A 208 4.49 12.49 -4.27
N ARG A 209 4.23 13.63 -3.61
CA ARG A 209 4.25 13.74 -2.15
C ARG A 209 3.16 12.91 -1.44
N LYS A 210 2.08 12.58 -2.14
CA LYS A 210 1.06 11.65 -1.62
C LYS A 210 1.44 10.18 -1.78
N CYS A 211 2.51 9.88 -2.54
CA CYS A 211 3.06 8.55 -2.64
C CYS A 211 3.83 8.22 -1.35
N ARG A 212 3.34 7.24 -0.59
CA ARG A 212 3.98 6.73 0.63
C ARG A 212 5.23 5.91 0.32
N GLY A 213 5.28 5.31 -0.87
CA GLY A 213 6.38 4.50 -1.37
C GLY A 213 5.91 3.29 -2.17
N TRP A 214 6.87 2.64 -2.78
CA TRP A 214 6.72 1.35 -3.44
C TRP A 214 6.95 0.22 -2.42
N CYS A 215 6.07 -0.77 -2.40
CA CYS A 215 6.10 -1.86 -1.41
C CYS A 215 7.30 -2.82 -1.57
N GLY A 216 8.07 -2.72 -2.65
CA GLY A 216 9.30 -3.48 -2.86
C GLY A 216 10.53 -2.88 -2.19
N SER A 217 10.53 -1.59 -1.86
CA SER A 217 11.62 -0.93 -1.13
C SER A 217 11.66 -1.37 0.34
N LYS A 218 12.86 -1.60 0.87
CA LYS A 218 13.06 -2.20 2.21
C LYS A 218 12.95 -1.19 3.35
N THR A 219 13.37 0.05 3.10
CA THR A 219 13.46 1.11 4.12
C THR A 219 12.68 2.35 3.72
N GLY A 220 12.41 3.24 4.69
CA GLY A 220 11.75 4.51 4.42
C GLY A 220 12.56 5.43 3.50
N ALA A 221 13.88 5.46 3.65
CA ALA A 221 14.77 6.23 2.78
C ALA A 221 14.70 5.72 1.33
N GLU A 222 14.76 4.39 1.13
CA GLU A 222 14.60 3.79 -0.19
C GLU A 222 13.24 4.11 -0.83
N GLN A 223 12.15 4.11 -0.05
CA GLN A 223 10.81 4.46 -0.53
C GLN A 223 10.72 5.91 -0.98
N VAL A 224 11.35 6.83 -0.23
CA VAL A 224 11.39 8.26 -0.58
C VAL A 224 12.27 8.49 -1.80
N ALA A 225 13.40 7.79 -1.92
CA ALA A 225 14.25 7.87 -3.10
C ALA A 225 13.53 7.31 -4.34
N GLU A 226 12.94 6.13 -4.23
CA GLU A 226 12.31 5.43 -5.36
C GLU A 226 11.16 6.25 -5.98
N ARG A 227 10.35 6.94 -5.16
CA ARG A 227 9.25 7.77 -5.69
C ARG A 227 9.71 8.93 -6.58
N GLU A 228 10.99 9.35 -6.52
CA GLU A 228 11.54 10.35 -7.44
C GLU A 228 11.54 9.85 -8.90
N GLY A 229 11.59 8.54 -9.10
CA GLY A 229 11.42 7.95 -10.43
C GLY A 229 10.10 8.34 -11.11
N LEU A 230 9.03 8.60 -10.34
CA LEU A 230 7.77 9.12 -10.88
C LEU A 230 7.92 10.53 -11.48
N LYS A 231 8.81 11.36 -10.93
CA LYS A 231 9.09 12.70 -11.47
C LYS A 231 10.02 12.64 -12.67
N ILE A 232 11.01 11.74 -12.65
CA ILE A 232 12.04 11.63 -13.67
C ILE A 232 11.51 10.94 -14.92
N TYR A 233 10.84 9.79 -14.75
CA TYR A 233 10.40 8.92 -15.83
C TYR A 233 8.87 8.93 -16.02
N GLY A 234 8.16 9.68 -15.20
CA GLY A 234 6.70 9.73 -15.24
C GLY A 234 6.06 8.41 -14.83
N ARG A 235 4.87 8.18 -15.36
CA ARG A 235 4.04 7.02 -15.05
C ARG A 235 4.64 5.70 -15.55
N ASP A 236 5.42 5.72 -16.62
CA ASP A 236 6.07 4.53 -17.16
C ASP A 236 7.05 3.91 -16.15
N TRP A 237 7.53 4.71 -15.17
CA TRP A 237 8.34 4.20 -14.08
C TRP A 237 7.71 3.01 -13.35
N ASP A 238 6.41 2.98 -13.20
CA ASP A 238 5.70 1.90 -12.54
C ASP A 238 5.69 0.57 -13.33
N ARG A 239 6.02 0.61 -14.63
CA ARG A 239 6.18 -0.58 -15.47
C ARG A 239 7.57 -1.22 -15.38
N TYR A 240 8.57 -0.47 -14.88
CA TYR A 240 9.93 -0.96 -14.76
C TYR A 240 10.04 -2.02 -13.64
N VAL A 241 10.88 -3.01 -13.88
CA VAL A 241 11.41 -3.87 -12.83
C VAL A 241 12.40 -3.03 -12.03
N ARG A 242 12.04 -2.74 -10.79
CA ARG A 242 12.71 -1.73 -9.95
C ARG A 242 13.49 -2.35 -8.81
N LYS A 243 14.62 -1.73 -8.49
CA LYS A 243 15.41 -2.02 -7.29
C LYS A 243 15.80 -0.70 -6.62
N SER A 244 15.75 -0.67 -5.30
CA SER A 244 16.31 0.41 -4.50
C SER A 244 17.22 -0.18 -3.43
N GLU A 245 18.35 0.48 -3.16
CA GLU A 245 19.35 0.00 -2.21
C GLU A 245 20.12 1.17 -1.59
N ILE A 246 20.26 1.18 -0.27
CA ILE A 246 21.12 2.14 0.41
C ILE A 246 22.57 1.75 0.13
N ILE A 247 23.35 2.67 -0.46
CA ILE A 247 24.76 2.45 -0.80
C ILE A 247 25.73 3.07 0.22
N SER A 248 25.30 4.08 0.94
CA SER A 248 26.05 4.62 2.10
C SER A 248 25.16 5.39 3.06
N GLU A 249 25.56 5.42 4.34
CA GLU A 249 24.97 6.23 5.40
C GLU A 249 26.11 6.89 6.18
N GLU A 250 26.35 8.19 5.96
CA GLU A 250 27.43 8.93 6.58
C GLU A 250 26.99 10.36 6.92
N ASN A 251 27.35 10.86 8.10
CA ASN A 251 27.10 12.25 8.53
C ASN A 251 25.65 12.71 8.36
N SER A 252 24.66 11.86 8.66
CA SER A 252 23.22 12.09 8.49
C SER A 252 22.78 12.19 7.02
N GLU A 253 23.66 11.89 6.08
CA GLU A 253 23.37 11.78 4.65
C GLU A 253 23.20 10.30 4.27
N ILE A 254 22.12 9.99 3.58
CA ILE A 254 21.79 8.64 3.11
C ILE A 254 21.83 8.68 1.59
N ARG A 255 22.65 7.82 0.98
CA ARG A 255 22.70 7.65 -0.47
C ARG A 255 21.99 6.38 -0.88
N VAL A 256 21.04 6.53 -1.78
CA VAL A 256 20.21 5.42 -2.29
C VAL A 256 20.40 5.34 -3.79
N GLN A 257 20.84 4.17 -4.26
CA GLN A 257 20.81 3.81 -5.67
C GLN A 257 19.42 3.26 -6.02
N VAL A 258 18.85 3.76 -7.11
CA VAL A 258 17.56 3.30 -7.64
C VAL A 258 17.76 2.93 -9.11
N ASP A 259 17.46 1.68 -9.45
CA ASP A 259 17.61 1.14 -10.79
C ASP A 259 16.27 0.63 -11.31
N GLY A 260 16.10 0.70 -12.63
CA GLY A 260 14.94 0.19 -13.33
C GLY A 260 15.29 -0.45 -14.66
N ILE A 261 14.65 -1.57 -14.97
CA ILE A 261 14.77 -2.25 -16.26
C ILE A 261 13.41 -2.21 -16.95
N HIS A 262 13.35 -1.61 -18.13
CA HIS A 262 12.09 -1.58 -18.89
C HIS A 262 11.73 -3.00 -19.34
N PRO A 263 10.50 -3.48 -19.10
CA PRO A 263 10.16 -4.89 -19.31
C PRO A 263 10.28 -5.32 -20.78
N GLU A 264 9.92 -4.45 -21.73
CA GLU A 264 9.91 -4.73 -23.17
C GLU A 264 11.26 -4.44 -23.83
N SER A 265 11.75 -3.19 -23.71
CA SER A 265 13.01 -2.78 -24.38
C SER A 265 14.27 -3.28 -23.70
N ARG A 266 14.16 -3.77 -22.45
CA ARG A 266 15.29 -4.16 -21.59
C ARG A 266 16.29 -3.03 -21.35
N SER A 267 15.95 -1.80 -21.70
CA SER A 267 16.78 -0.63 -21.39
C SER A 267 16.88 -0.47 -19.87
N GLN A 268 18.07 -0.16 -19.42
CA GLN A 268 18.35 0.11 -18.02
C GLN A 268 18.42 1.60 -17.80
N VAL A 269 17.82 2.06 -16.72
CA VAL A 269 17.87 3.44 -16.26
C VAL A 269 18.12 3.43 -14.77
N GLY A 270 18.64 4.53 -14.23
CA GLY A 270 18.86 4.63 -12.80
C GLY A 270 19.22 6.04 -12.37
N PHE A 271 19.20 6.23 -11.06
CA PHE A 271 19.65 7.46 -10.42
C PHE A 271 20.10 7.19 -8.99
N GLU A 272 20.98 8.06 -8.53
CA GLU A 272 21.36 8.14 -7.11
C GLU A 272 20.58 9.29 -6.47
N ALA A 273 19.91 9.02 -5.37
CA ALA A 273 19.29 10.04 -4.54
C ALA A 273 20.09 10.20 -3.25
N VAL A 274 20.37 11.46 -2.89
CA VAL A 274 21.00 11.84 -1.63
C VAL A 274 19.93 12.42 -0.72
N LEU A 275 19.69 11.77 0.42
CA LEU A 275 18.66 12.14 1.39
C LEU A 275 19.32 12.56 2.72
N GLN A 276 18.58 13.35 3.50
CA GLN A 276 18.90 13.68 4.88
C GLN A 276 17.68 13.40 5.76
N GLU A 277 17.91 12.80 6.93
CA GLU A 277 16.90 12.80 7.99
C GLU A 277 16.77 14.22 8.55
N VAL A 278 15.55 14.78 8.52
CA VAL A 278 15.31 16.17 8.94
C VAL A 278 14.63 16.25 10.30
N GLU A 279 13.60 15.48 10.52
CA GLU A 279 12.87 15.46 11.80
C GLU A 279 12.15 14.12 12.02
N LYS A 280 11.65 13.92 13.23
CA LYS A 280 10.70 12.84 13.54
C LYS A 280 9.35 13.43 13.88
N THR A 281 8.31 12.91 13.23
CA THR A 281 6.93 13.29 13.46
C THR A 281 6.17 12.23 14.25
N PRO A 282 5.23 12.63 15.14
CA PRO A 282 4.48 11.67 15.94
C PRO A 282 3.51 10.86 15.07
N VAL A 283 3.38 9.57 15.38
CA VAL A 283 2.35 8.71 14.76
C VAL A 283 1.03 8.88 15.52
N LEU A 284 0.25 9.87 15.09
CA LEU A 284 -1.06 10.19 15.67
C LEU A 284 -2.09 9.10 15.37
N SER A 285 -3.04 8.89 16.28
CA SER A 285 -4.15 7.94 16.14
C SER A 285 -5.40 8.46 16.84
N CYS A 286 -6.56 8.40 16.18
CA CYS A 286 -7.82 8.92 16.72
C CYS A 286 -8.29 8.16 17.98
N ASP A 287 -8.03 6.87 18.08
CA ASP A 287 -8.36 6.06 19.25
C ASP A 287 -7.45 6.33 20.47
N LYS A 288 -6.37 7.09 20.28
CA LYS A 288 -5.42 7.53 21.31
C LYS A 288 -5.38 9.03 21.49
N ALA A 289 -6.47 9.72 21.12
CA ALA A 289 -6.60 11.16 21.36
C ALA A 289 -6.40 11.49 22.85
N GLY A 290 -5.68 12.56 23.12
CA GLY A 290 -5.29 12.97 24.47
C GLY A 290 -4.01 12.33 25.01
N SER A 291 -3.51 11.27 24.37
CA SER A 291 -2.28 10.59 24.77
C SER A 291 -1.06 11.05 23.96
N ILE A 292 0.12 10.98 24.56
CA ILE A 292 1.39 11.20 23.85
C ILE A 292 1.67 9.96 22.97
N PRO A 293 1.96 10.15 21.67
CA PRO A 293 2.30 9.04 20.80
C PRO A 293 3.57 8.32 21.25
N ASN A 294 3.53 6.99 21.21
CA ASN A 294 4.68 6.14 21.53
C ASN A 294 5.49 5.74 20.29
N LYS A 295 5.05 6.13 19.11
CA LYS A 295 5.73 5.88 17.85
C LYS A 295 6.01 7.19 17.11
N TRP A 296 7.18 7.24 16.48
CA TRP A 296 7.64 8.39 15.71
C TRP A 296 8.07 7.90 14.33
N GLN A 297 7.86 8.74 13.33
CA GLN A 297 8.26 8.49 11.96
C GLN A 297 9.35 9.48 11.57
N THR A 298 10.44 8.97 11.00
CA THR A 298 11.48 9.79 10.39
C THR A 298 10.96 10.43 9.11
N GLN A 299 11.23 11.73 8.95
CA GLN A 299 11.02 12.49 7.73
C GLN A 299 12.34 12.61 6.98
N TYR A 300 12.29 12.47 5.66
CA TYR A 300 13.47 12.57 4.79
C TYR A 300 13.31 13.72 3.81
N GLU A 301 14.38 14.44 3.56
CA GLU A 301 14.47 15.46 2.52
C GLU A 301 15.46 15.02 1.45
N ILE A 302 15.04 15.08 0.18
CA ILE A 302 15.92 14.86 -0.97
C ILE A 302 16.79 16.11 -1.15
N LYS A 303 18.11 15.96 -1.04
CA LYS A 303 19.08 17.04 -1.26
C LYS A 303 19.57 17.09 -2.69
N LYS A 304 19.71 15.93 -3.33
CA LYS A 304 20.22 15.82 -4.68
C LYS A 304 19.74 14.53 -5.36
N VAL A 305 19.50 14.61 -6.66
CA VAL A 305 19.27 13.45 -7.52
C VAL A 305 20.25 13.53 -8.70
N ASN A 306 21.01 12.47 -8.90
CA ASN A 306 21.96 12.31 -10.01
C ASN A 306 21.42 11.20 -10.93
N VAL A 307 20.91 11.57 -12.09
CA VAL A 307 20.39 10.60 -13.07
C VAL A 307 21.56 10.03 -13.87
N HIS A 308 21.57 8.70 -14.01
CA HIS A 308 22.53 7.98 -14.84
C HIS A 308 21.84 7.55 -16.13
N SER A 309 22.50 7.77 -17.23
CA SER A 309 22.09 7.36 -18.58
C SER A 309 22.72 6.04 -18.96
#